data_ec917ae0e5f442f3131f14e637a8fdf3
#
_entry.id   ec917ae0e5f442f3131f14e637a8fdf3
#
_cell.length_a   1.000
_cell.length_b   1.000
_cell.length_c   1.000
_cell.angle_alpha   90.00
_cell.angle_beta   90.00
_cell.angle_gamma   90.00
#
_symmetry.space_group_name_H-M   'P 1'
#
loop_
_entity.id
_entity.type
_entity.pdbx_description
1 polymer ?
#
loop_
_entity_poly.entity_id
_entity_poly.type
_entity_poly.pdbx_seq_one_letter_code
_entity_poly.pdbx_strand_id
1 'polypeptide(L)'
;ITVSFRLIGSLEASQDVNLTTDSYLPEYVTWIPTTKYELASNATVYDLFTEALRDAGLSAIGAEGGYVKTIYAPSCLGGYALSEFTNGKRSGWMYTLNGKHSSNALTDQKLEDGDMVVWHYVNDYSHEVSDWSGDSQHPSLGNGTYYNGWLRAADISPERYVEQLPGKILTVGKNGTVEPKLTLSHLGKSVTFTFKPDKGYRVKDVKVDGKSVGPVASYTVDKLSVSTRIEVTFTNGKLPFTDVRESDWFYDDVVFAYENGLFSGTSDTTFSPNTSMTRAMLVTVLYRLEGQPTVNGRSGFSDVTFNSYYEDAVTWAANNGIVNGTSTSTFSPNANVTREQMAAILYRYTQYKQYNTAANSSLNSFSDHASVSGYAVMPLQWAVAEKLINGSAGKLMPTGNATRAQVAAILHRFVANVAK
;
A
#
# COMPACT_ATOMS: atom_id res chain seq x y z
N ILE A 1 -36.15 17.49 27.42
CA ILE A 1 -35.90 16.93 26.07
C ILE A 1 -34.66 16.09 26.09
N THR A 2 -34.68 14.99 25.35
CA THR A 2 -33.52 14.12 25.15
C THR A 2 -32.92 14.40 23.75
N VAL A 3 -31.68 14.81 23.70
CA VAL A 3 -31.00 15.17 22.46
C VAL A 3 -29.68 14.40 22.33
N SER A 4 -29.17 14.26 21.13
CA SER A 4 -27.89 13.59 20.87
C SER A 4 -26.84 14.59 20.42
N PHE A 5 -25.61 14.41 20.87
CA PHE A 5 -24.46 15.23 20.51
C PHE A 5 -23.30 14.36 20.05
N ARG A 6 -22.57 14.85 19.03
CA ARG A 6 -21.30 14.28 18.58
C ARG A 6 -20.33 15.40 18.20
N LEU A 7 -19.05 15.24 18.56
CA LEU A 7 -17.99 16.17 18.19
C LEU A 7 -16.91 15.46 17.39
N ILE A 8 -16.63 15.97 16.19
CA ILE A 8 -15.62 15.42 15.26
C ILE A 8 -14.57 16.49 15.01
N GLY A 9 -13.33 16.19 15.38
CA GLY A 9 -12.20 17.04 15.10
C GLY A 9 -11.19 16.40 14.18
N SER A 10 -10.09 17.06 13.95
CA SER A 10 -8.94 16.54 13.21
C SER A 10 -8.01 15.76 14.15
N LEU A 11 -7.25 14.81 13.62
CA LEU A 11 -6.22 14.11 14.40
C LEU A 11 -5.06 15.03 14.80
N GLU A 12 -4.76 16.03 13.98
CA GLU A 12 -3.69 17.00 14.17
C GLU A 12 -4.10 18.37 13.64
N ALA A 13 -3.36 19.41 13.99
CA ALA A 13 -3.51 20.76 13.47
C ALA A 13 -2.29 21.10 12.59
N SER A 14 -2.55 21.57 11.37
CA SER A 14 -1.46 21.94 10.44
C SER A 14 -0.67 23.16 10.87
N GLN A 15 -1.33 24.16 11.46
CA GLN A 15 -0.74 25.46 11.77
C GLN A 15 -0.28 26.28 10.53
N ASP A 16 -0.58 25.80 9.32
CA ASP A 16 -0.25 26.52 8.08
C ASP A 16 -1.49 27.17 7.46
N VAL A 17 -1.64 28.44 7.69
CA VAL A 17 -2.77 29.24 7.17
C VAL A 17 -2.76 29.42 5.65
N ASN A 18 -1.65 29.08 4.98
CA ASN A 18 -1.55 29.18 3.52
C ASN A 18 -1.89 27.87 2.81
N LEU A 19 -2.21 26.81 3.55
CA LEU A 19 -2.66 25.57 2.95
C LEU A 19 -3.88 25.79 2.08
N THR A 20 -3.87 25.14 0.93
CA THR A 20 -5.06 24.93 0.10
C THR A 20 -5.71 23.62 0.49
N THR A 21 -7.01 23.49 0.29
CA THR A 21 -7.77 22.27 0.60
C THR A 21 -7.23 21.01 -0.05
N ASP A 22 -6.57 21.13 -1.19
CA ASP A 22 -6.03 19.98 -1.93
C ASP A 22 -4.69 19.47 -1.37
N SER A 23 -4.02 20.27 -0.52
CA SER A 23 -2.69 19.96 0.00
C SER A 23 -2.67 19.38 1.42
N TYR A 24 -3.81 19.45 2.14
CA TYR A 24 -3.90 18.94 3.51
C TYR A 24 -5.25 18.28 3.78
N LEU A 25 -5.26 16.99 3.93
CA LEU A 25 -6.44 16.18 4.28
C LEU A 25 -6.16 15.44 5.60
N PRO A 26 -6.39 16.08 6.75
CA PRO A 26 -6.22 15.42 8.03
C PRO A 26 -7.21 14.26 8.19
N GLU A 27 -6.85 13.24 8.93
CA GLU A 27 -7.81 12.24 9.35
C GLU A 27 -8.77 12.85 10.39
N TYR A 28 -10.06 12.69 10.17
CA TYR A 28 -11.08 13.09 11.11
C TYR A 28 -11.25 12.04 12.20
N VAL A 29 -11.33 12.50 13.43
CA VAL A 29 -11.46 11.66 14.63
C VAL A 29 -12.60 12.15 15.47
N THR A 30 -13.43 11.25 15.98
CA THR A 30 -14.47 11.61 16.93
C THR A 30 -13.84 11.98 18.27
N TRP A 31 -14.05 13.21 18.73
CA TRP A 31 -13.58 13.70 20.02
C TRP A 31 -14.59 13.44 21.13
N ILE A 32 -15.89 13.54 20.80
CA ILE A 32 -16.98 13.09 21.67
C ILE A 32 -17.86 12.14 20.85
N PRO A 33 -17.91 10.83 21.18
CA PRO A 33 -18.82 9.89 20.53
C PRO A 33 -20.27 10.30 20.71
N THR A 34 -21.15 9.81 19.84
CA THR A 34 -22.58 10.09 19.94
C THR A 34 -23.09 9.76 21.34
N THR A 35 -23.46 10.80 22.07
CA THR A 35 -23.90 10.75 23.48
C THR A 35 -25.24 11.44 23.60
N LYS A 36 -26.12 10.87 24.43
CA LYS A 36 -27.44 11.46 24.75
C LYS A 36 -27.35 12.35 25.97
N TYR A 37 -28.03 13.47 25.91
CA TYR A 37 -28.14 14.46 26.99
C TYR A 37 -29.62 14.75 27.30
N GLU A 38 -29.93 14.95 28.55
CA GLU A 38 -31.23 15.37 28.99
C GLU A 38 -31.18 16.85 29.39
N LEU A 39 -31.89 17.67 28.67
CA LEU A 39 -31.86 19.12 28.81
C LEU A 39 -33.26 19.69 29.13
N ALA A 40 -33.29 20.94 29.56
CA ALA A 40 -34.55 21.68 29.72
C ALA A 40 -35.24 21.85 28.35
N SER A 41 -36.56 21.96 28.32
CA SER A 41 -37.37 22.07 27.10
C SER A 41 -37.11 23.33 26.27
N ASN A 42 -36.44 24.33 26.84
CA ASN A 42 -36.06 25.56 26.18
C ASN A 42 -34.57 25.68 25.86
N ALA A 43 -33.83 24.59 26.01
CA ALA A 43 -32.38 24.54 25.79
C ALA A 43 -32.03 24.89 24.35
N THR A 44 -30.84 25.44 24.18
CA THR A 44 -30.23 25.80 22.90
C THR A 44 -29.08 24.86 22.56
N VAL A 45 -28.57 25.00 21.34
CA VAL A 45 -27.33 24.29 20.95
C VAL A 45 -26.16 24.72 21.83
N TYR A 46 -26.14 25.95 22.34
CA TYR A 46 -25.13 26.43 23.29
C TYR A 46 -25.16 25.64 24.61
N ASP A 47 -26.33 25.40 25.17
CA ASP A 47 -26.50 24.65 26.42
C ASP A 47 -25.99 23.21 26.26
N LEU A 48 -26.39 22.54 25.15
CA LEU A 48 -25.93 21.20 24.81
C LEU A 48 -24.42 21.15 24.59
N PHE A 49 -23.88 22.08 23.80
CA PHE A 49 -22.46 22.15 23.49
C PHE A 49 -21.61 22.31 24.76
N THR A 50 -22.02 23.25 25.63
CA THR A 50 -21.29 23.55 26.86
C THR A 50 -21.32 22.35 27.84
N GLU A 51 -22.46 21.69 27.96
CA GLU A 51 -22.61 20.50 28.79
C GLU A 51 -21.76 19.32 28.24
N ALA A 52 -21.81 19.08 26.95
CA ALA A 52 -21.04 18.01 26.30
C ALA A 52 -19.53 18.21 26.44
N LEU A 53 -19.03 19.43 26.27
CA LEU A 53 -17.61 19.74 26.45
C LEU A 53 -17.19 19.58 27.91
N ARG A 54 -18.00 20.08 28.86
CA ARG A 54 -17.72 19.94 30.30
C ARG A 54 -17.58 18.44 30.66
N ASP A 55 -18.53 17.63 30.25
CA ASP A 55 -18.54 16.21 30.58
C ASP A 55 -17.39 15.45 29.95
N ALA A 56 -16.93 15.87 28.76
CA ALA A 56 -15.76 15.33 28.10
C ALA A 56 -14.42 15.92 28.60
N GLY A 57 -14.45 16.89 29.53
CA GLY A 57 -13.25 17.58 30.01
C GLY A 57 -12.55 18.42 28.93
N LEU A 58 -13.30 18.87 27.92
CA LEU A 58 -12.81 19.73 26.85
C LEU A 58 -13.13 21.20 27.14
N SER A 59 -12.44 22.09 26.40
CA SER A 59 -12.69 23.53 26.49
C SER A 59 -12.75 24.17 25.11
N ALA A 60 -13.48 25.26 24.98
CA ALA A 60 -13.65 26.04 23.78
C ALA A 60 -13.49 27.54 24.04
N ILE A 61 -13.28 28.31 23.00
CA ILE A 61 -13.24 29.79 23.01
C ILE A 61 -14.30 30.31 22.04
N GLY A 62 -15.07 31.28 22.48
CA GLY A 62 -16.02 32.06 21.68
C GLY A 62 -17.47 31.56 21.71
N ALA A 63 -17.73 30.38 22.29
CA ALA A 63 -19.07 29.77 22.33
C ALA A 63 -20.12 30.72 22.97
N GLU A 64 -19.75 31.44 24.04
CA GLU A 64 -20.59 32.40 24.74
C GLU A 64 -21.08 33.55 23.87
N GLY A 65 -20.31 33.91 22.82
CA GLY A 65 -20.66 34.89 21.81
C GLY A 65 -21.45 34.33 20.62
N GLY A 66 -21.89 33.07 20.69
CA GLY A 66 -22.65 32.41 19.62
C GLY A 66 -21.81 31.88 18.47
N TYR A 67 -20.47 31.92 18.56
CA TYR A 67 -19.55 31.44 17.54
C TYR A 67 -18.30 30.78 18.14
N VAL A 68 -18.05 29.54 17.79
CA VAL A 68 -16.89 28.76 18.29
C VAL A 68 -15.67 29.02 17.44
N LYS A 69 -14.65 29.66 18.04
CA LYS A 69 -13.37 29.94 17.39
C LYS A 69 -12.37 28.80 17.53
N THR A 70 -12.32 28.20 18.72
CA THR A 70 -11.32 27.18 19.07
C THR A 70 -11.97 26.12 19.93
N ILE A 71 -11.64 24.85 19.69
CA ILE A 71 -11.84 23.78 20.64
C ILE A 71 -10.48 23.11 20.88
N TYR A 72 -10.13 22.83 22.14
CA TYR A 72 -8.92 22.13 22.48
C TYR A 72 -9.13 20.62 22.36
N ALA A 73 -8.22 19.95 21.63
CA ALA A 73 -8.29 18.53 21.41
C ALA A 73 -8.20 17.73 22.72
N PRO A 74 -8.76 16.52 22.79
CA PRO A 74 -8.56 15.63 23.93
C PRO A 74 -7.07 15.44 24.26
N SER A 75 -6.73 15.33 25.54
CA SER A 75 -5.35 15.20 26.01
C SER A 75 -4.65 13.96 25.44
N CYS A 76 -5.37 12.86 25.23
CA CYS A 76 -4.85 11.65 24.59
C CYS A 76 -4.44 11.87 23.11
N LEU A 77 -4.98 12.89 22.46
CA LEU A 77 -4.58 13.35 21.13
C LEU A 77 -3.51 14.47 21.15
N GLY A 78 -3.08 14.90 22.34
CA GLY A 78 -2.05 15.91 22.53
C GLY A 78 -2.53 17.29 22.98
N GLY A 79 -3.84 17.50 23.15
CA GLY A 79 -4.41 18.73 23.74
C GLY A 79 -4.18 20.00 22.93
N TYR A 80 -3.88 19.90 21.63
CA TYR A 80 -3.62 21.08 20.77
C TYR A 80 -4.87 21.90 20.54
N ALA A 81 -4.68 23.18 20.27
CA ALA A 81 -5.76 24.08 19.88
C ALA A 81 -6.10 23.90 18.40
N LEU A 82 -7.36 23.50 18.10
CA LEU A 82 -7.88 23.46 16.76
C LEU A 82 -8.81 24.68 16.58
N SER A 83 -8.29 25.69 15.90
CA SER A 83 -8.96 26.98 15.74
C SER A 83 -9.45 27.21 14.33
N GLU A 84 -10.32 28.17 14.13
CA GLU A 84 -10.58 28.70 12.80
C GLU A 84 -9.27 29.06 12.09
N PHE A 85 -9.19 28.78 10.80
CA PHE A 85 -8.03 29.01 9.94
C PHE A 85 -6.76 28.22 10.27
N THR A 86 -6.81 27.25 11.20
CA THR A 86 -5.64 26.42 11.56
C THR A 86 -5.20 25.54 10.38
N ASN A 87 -6.12 24.98 9.64
CA ASN A 87 -5.86 24.09 8.50
C ASN A 87 -6.14 24.77 7.14
N GLY A 88 -5.96 26.08 7.06
CA GLY A 88 -6.18 26.86 5.84
C GLY A 88 -7.21 27.98 6.03
N LYS A 89 -7.23 28.95 5.11
CA LYS A 89 -8.02 30.18 5.19
C LYS A 89 -9.54 29.99 5.30
N ARG A 90 -10.05 28.82 4.99
CA ARG A 90 -11.46 28.45 4.99
C ARG A 90 -11.79 27.33 5.97
N SER A 91 -10.83 27.00 6.83
CA SER A 91 -11.06 25.99 7.85
C SER A 91 -11.71 26.57 9.10
N GLY A 92 -12.52 25.79 9.78
CA GLY A 92 -13.19 26.22 10.98
C GLY A 92 -14.16 25.19 11.55
N TRP A 93 -14.84 25.60 12.62
CA TRP A 93 -15.85 24.79 13.29
C TRP A 93 -17.23 25.07 12.74
N MET A 94 -17.97 24.02 12.45
CA MET A 94 -19.35 24.06 12.02
C MET A 94 -20.20 23.06 12.79
N TYR A 95 -21.52 23.22 12.76
CA TYR A 95 -22.42 22.21 13.29
C TYR A 95 -23.60 21.97 12.35
N THR A 96 -24.15 20.78 12.46
CA THR A 96 -25.42 20.42 11.85
C THR A 96 -26.44 20.06 12.91
N LEU A 97 -27.69 20.41 12.65
CA LEU A 97 -28.87 19.97 13.37
C LEU A 97 -29.67 19.04 12.48
N ASN A 98 -29.83 17.76 12.89
CA ASN A 98 -30.50 16.73 12.09
C ASN A 98 -29.94 16.59 10.66
N GLY A 99 -28.60 16.72 10.54
CA GLY A 99 -27.89 16.60 9.27
C GLY A 99 -27.91 17.84 8.38
N LYS A 100 -28.46 18.97 8.86
CA LYS A 100 -28.50 20.24 8.12
C LYS A 100 -27.70 21.31 8.86
N HIS A 101 -26.91 22.10 8.11
CA HIS A 101 -26.24 23.26 8.68
C HIS A 101 -27.27 24.30 9.15
N SER A 102 -27.11 24.78 10.38
CA SER A 102 -27.95 25.85 10.90
C SER A 102 -27.40 27.22 10.48
N SER A 103 -28.29 28.14 10.09
CA SER A 103 -27.97 29.55 9.89
C SER A 103 -27.99 30.36 11.19
N ASN A 104 -28.46 29.78 12.29
CA ASN A 104 -28.56 30.45 13.57
C ASN A 104 -27.27 30.29 14.38
N ALA A 105 -26.96 31.30 15.18
CA ALA A 105 -25.93 31.18 16.21
C ALA A 105 -26.30 30.07 17.20
N LEU A 106 -25.29 29.43 17.79
CA LEU A 106 -25.56 28.32 18.73
C LEU A 106 -26.37 28.77 19.96
N THR A 107 -26.29 30.04 20.34
CA THR A 107 -27.09 30.68 21.42
C THR A 107 -28.56 30.85 21.08
N ASP A 108 -28.88 30.96 19.79
CA ASP A 108 -30.23 31.24 19.29
C ASP A 108 -30.96 30.00 18.78
N GLN A 109 -30.20 28.95 18.42
CA GLN A 109 -30.75 27.70 17.90
C GLN A 109 -31.34 26.90 19.06
N LYS A 110 -32.66 26.81 19.14
CA LYS A 110 -33.37 25.95 20.08
C LYS A 110 -33.36 24.52 19.65
N LEU A 111 -33.43 23.61 20.64
CA LEU A 111 -33.48 22.18 20.47
C LEU A 111 -34.88 21.63 20.79
N GLU A 112 -35.22 20.55 20.07
CA GLU A 112 -36.43 19.77 20.28
C GLU A 112 -36.10 18.33 20.75
N ASP A 113 -37.08 17.60 21.25
CA ASP A 113 -36.88 16.21 21.69
C ASP A 113 -36.50 15.33 20.48
N GLY A 114 -35.42 14.53 20.63
CA GLY A 114 -34.91 13.67 19.59
C GLY A 114 -33.88 14.31 18.65
N ASP A 115 -33.60 15.61 18.79
CA ASP A 115 -32.62 16.29 17.94
C ASP A 115 -31.21 15.66 18.04
N MET A 116 -30.49 15.68 16.88
CA MET A 116 -29.11 15.28 16.74
C MET A 116 -28.26 16.47 16.30
N VAL A 117 -27.31 16.86 17.15
CA VAL A 117 -26.32 17.89 16.85
C VAL A 117 -24.96 17.26 16.60
N VAL A 118 -24.37 17.53 15.45
CA VAL A 118 -23.01 17.10 15.11
C VAL A 118 -22.13 18.33 14.89
N TRP A 119 -21.18 18.52 15.81
CA TRP A 119 -20.10 19.48 15.63
C TRP A 119 -18.95 18.83 14.87
N HIS A 120 -18.39 19.57 13.93
CA HIS A 120 -17.29 19.05 13.12
C HIS A 120 -16.36 20.18 12.68
N TYR A 121 -15.09 19.84 12.53
CA TYR A 121 -14.11 20.74 11.96
C TYR A 121 -14.04 20.53 10.45
N VAL A 122 -13.95 21.61 9.69
CA VAL A 122 -13.82 21.55 8.23
C VAL A 122 -12.55 22.23 7.77
N ASN A 123 -11.91 21.71 6.72
CA ASN A 123 -10.74 22.34 6.11
C ASN A 123 -11.13 23.41 5.10
N ASP A 124 -12.29 23.30 4.49
CA ASP A 124 -12.86 24.30 3.60
C ASP A 124 -14.39 24.28 3.68
N TYR A 125 -14.96 25.25 4.38
CA TYR A 125 -16.40 25.38 4.54
C TYR A 125 -17.13 25.64 3.22
N SER A 126 -16.45 26.12 2.18
CA SER A 126 -17.06 26.33 0.87
C SER A 126 -17.37 25.02 0.12
N HIS A 127 -16.82 23.92 0.59
CA HIS A 127 -17.07 22.57 0.05
C HIS A 127 -18.07 21.77 0.90
N GLU A 128 -18.53 22.29 2.01
CA GLU A 128 -19.60 21.66 2.77
C GLU A 128 -20.90 21.74 1.98
N VAL A 129 -21.57 20.60 1.90
CA VAL A 129 -22.92 20.55 1.34
C VAL A 129 -23.85 21.15 2.37
N SER A 130 -24.44 22.25 2.06
CA SER A 130 -25.41 22.84 2.94
C SER A 130 -26.77 22.99 2.25
N ASP A 131 -27.81 22.69 3.00
CA ASP A 131 -29.08 23.37 2.84
C ASP A 131 -28.98 24.80 3.41
N TRP A 132 -27.88 25.51 3.16
CA TRP A 132 -27.79 26.94 3.46
C TRP A 132 -28.81 27.65 2.62
N SER A 133 -29.96 27.88 3.20
CA SER A 133 -30.98 28.69 2.58
C SER A 133 -30.44 30.13 2.42
N GLY A 134 -29.83 30.43 1.28
CA GLY A 134 -29.48 31.80 0.96
C GLY A 134 -28.17 32.03 0.22
N ASP A 135 -27.27 31.07 0.07
CA ASP A 135 -26.06 31.27 -0.71
C ASP A 135 -26.13 30.54 -2.06
N SER A 136 -26.42 31.31 -3.11
CA SER A 136 -26.46 30.84 -4.49
C SER A 136 -25.08 30.46 -5.07
N GLN A 137 -24.00 30.67 -4.30
CA GLN A 137 -22.63 30.35 -4.72
C GLN A 137 -22.17 28.96 -4.26
N HIS A 138 -22.93 28.26 -3.42
CA HIS A 138 -22.65 26.93 -2.97
C HIS A 138 -23.72 25.98 -3.52
N PRO A 139 -23.54 25.43 -4.73
CA PRO A 139 -24.49 24.47 -5.26
C PRO A 139 -24.51 23.26 -4.32
N SER A 140 -25.71 22.89 -3.86
CA SER A 140 -25.89 21.67 -3.09
C SER A 140 -25.34 20.50 -3.92
N LEU A 141 -24.35 19.79 -3.41
CA LEU A 141 -23.84 18.58 -4.04
C LEU A 141 -24.83 17.42 -3.83
N GLY A 142 -26.11 17.65 -3.96
CA GLY A 142 -27.21 16.69 -3.88
C GLY A 142 -27.02 15.53 -2.92
N ASN A 143 -28.04 15.15 -2.19
CA ASN A 143 -28.10 13.97 -1.33
C ASN A 143 -27.25 13.95 -0.04
N GLY A 144 -26.84 15.08 0.53
CA GLY A 144 -26.16 15.10 1.83
C GLY A 144 -24.75 14.50 1.79
N THR A 145 -24.07 14.55 0.65
CA THR A 145 -22.68 14.12 0.54
C THR A 145 -21.78 15.21 1.08
N TYR A 146 -21.12 14.95 2.21
CA TYR A 146 -20.18 15.88 2.83
C TYR A 146 -18.81 15.77 2.19
N TYR A 147 -18.29 16.87 1.68
CA TYR A 147 -17.06 16.88 0.88
C TYR A 147 -15.83 16.46 1.70
N ASN A 148 -15.69 16.98 2.91
CA ASN A 148 -14.50 16.76 3.74
C ASN A 148 -14.45 15.40 4.43
N GLY A 149 -15.45 14.55 4.28
CA GLY A 149 -15.44 13.18 4.78
C GLY A 149 -15.49 13.01 6.31
N TRP A 150 -15.77 14.10 7.07
CA TRP A 150 -15.88 14.03 8.53
C TRP A 150 -16.96 13.07 9.03
N LEU A 151 -18.03 12.82 8.28
CA LEU A 151 -19.03 11.80 8.60
C LEU A 151 -18.47 10.38 8.62
N ARG A 152 -17.36 10.15 7.92
CA ARG A 152 -16.70 8.82 7.86
C ARG A 152 -15.86 8.53 9.10
N ALA A 153 -15.63 9.51 9.96
CA ALA A 153 -14.94 9.29 11.22
C ALA A 153 -15.67 8.18 12.00
N ALA A 154 -14.93 7.18 12.48
CA ALA A 154 -15.52 6.14 13.31
C ALA A 154 -16.07 6.76 14.60
N ASP A 155 -17.30 6.37 14.98
CA ASP A 155 -17.94 6.87 16.20
C ASP A 155 -17.42 6.12 17.44
N ILE A 156 -16.15 6.36 17.76
CA ILE A 156 -15.42 5.77 18.89
C ILE A 156 -14.73 6.86 19.68
N SER A 157 -14.45 6.60 20.97
CA SER A 157 -13.73 7.58 21.79
C SER A 157 -12.31 7.80 21.29
N PRO A 158 -11.72 8.99 21.55
CA PRO A 158 -10.36 9.29 21.12
C PRO A 158 -9.32 8.35 21.74
N GLU A 159 -9.51 7.89 22.98
CA GLU A 159 -8.63 6.90 23.61
C GLU A 159 -8.63 5.60 22.84
N ARG A 160 -9.81 5.08 22.49
CA ARG A 160 -9.94 3.85 21.70
C ARG A 160 -9.37 4.01 20.29
N TYR A 161 -9.51 5.20 19.70
CA TYR A 161 -8.87 5.49 18.42
C TYR A 161 -7.34 5.37 18.53
N VAL A 162 -6.75 5.97 19.58
CA VAL A 162 -5.29 5.92 19.84
C VAL A 162 -4.82 4.48 20.06
N GLU A 163 -5.60 3.66 20.79
CA GLU A 163 -5.30 2.24 20.98
C GLU A 163 -5.29 1.45 19.66
N GLN A 164 -6.14 1.81 18.72
CA GLN A 164 -6.25 1.13 17.44
C GLN A 164 -5.22 1.62 16.39
N LEU A 165 -4.64 2.80 16.59
CA LEU A 165 -3.75 3.45 15.63
C LEU A 165 -2.59 2.55 15.18
N PRO A 166 -1.87 1.84 16.07
CA PRO A 166 -0.80 0.93 15.64
C PRO A 166 -1.27 -0.11 14.64
N GLY A 167 -2.43 -0.74 14.88
CA GLY A 167 -2.99 -1.76 14.00
C GLY A 167 -3.50 -1.21 12.66
N LYS A 168 -3.81 0.09 12.58
CA LYS A 168 -4.16 0.74 11.32
C LYS A 168 -2.95 0.94 10.40
N ILE A 169 -1.78 1.21 10.97
CA ILE A 169 -0.54 1.49 10.24
C ILE A 169 0.26 0.22 10.00
N LEU A 170 0.33 -0.67 10.99
CA LEU A 170 1.27 -1.78 11.04
C LEU A 170 0.55 -3.12 11.22
N THR A 171 0.67 -3.98 10.21
CA THR A 171 0.22 -5.38 10.27
C THR A 171 1.43 -6.28 10.43
N VAL A 172 1.51 -6.98 11.57
CA VAL A 172 2.62 -7.87 11.90
C VAL A 172 2.14 -9.32 11.81
N GLY A 173 2.79 -10.10 10.95
CA GLY A 173 2.55 -11.54 10.82
C GLY A 173 2.98 -12.31 12.07
N LYS A 174 2.56 -13.58 12.16
CA LYS A 174 2.99 -14.48 13.24
C LYS A 174 4.50 -14.71 13.17
N ASN A 175 5.12 -15.07 14.30
CA ASN A 175 6.51 -15.47 14.44
C ASN A 175 7.53 -14.34 14.28
N GLY A 176 7.16 -13.16 14.74
CA GLY A 176 8.07 -12.02 14.86
C GLY A 176 7.38 -10.79 15.41
N THR A 177 8.17 -9.77 15.67
CA THR A 177 7.72 -8.49 16.24
C THR A 177 8.32 -7.30 15.48
N VAL A 178 7.80 -6.11 15.72
CA VAL A 178 8.28 -4.86 15.11
C VAL A 178 8.51 -3.82 16.20
N GLU A 179 9.59 -3.08 16.09
CA GLU A 179 9.89 -1.92 16.92
C GLU A 179 10.13 -0.68 16.04
N PRO A 180 9.83 0.53 16.58
CA PRO A 180 9.25 0.82 17.89
C PRO A 180 7.75 0.46 17.93
N LYS A 181 7.18 0.34 19.15
CA LYS A 181 5.73 0.38 19.31
C LYS A 181 5.23 1.76 18.92
N LEU A 182 4.29 1.81 17.98
CA LEU A 182 3.75 3.07 17.49
C LEU A 182 2.92 3.79 18.55
N THR A 183 3.10 5.11 18.58
CA THR A 183 2.30 6.06 19.37
C THR A 183 2.04 7.29 18.50
N LEU A 184 1.11 8.15 18.90
CA LEU A 184 0.82 9.42 18.20
C LEU A 184 2.06 10.28 17.99
N SER A 185 3.02 10.25 18.93
CA SER A 185 4.23 11.05 18.83
C SER A 185 5.15 10.70 17.66
N HIS A 186 4.90 9.59 16.98
CA HIS A 186 5.63 9.16 15.77
C HIS A 186 5.04 9.76 14.49
N LEU A 187 3.77 10.20 14.51
CA LEU A 187 3.14 10.79 13.31
C LEU A 187 3.85 12.08 12.89
N GLY A 188 3.96 12.27 11.59
CA GLY A 188 4.64 13.41 10.99
C GLY A 188 6.18 13.36 11.06
N LYS A 189 6.76 12.33 11.69
CA LYS A 189 8.22 12.17 11.86
C LYS A 189 8.77 11.03 11.02
N SER A 190 10.10 11.06 10.84
CA SER A 190 10.82 9.92 10.31
C SER A 190 10.87 8.81 11.36
N VAL A 191 10.48 7.60 10.96
CA VAL A 191 10.44 6.42 11.84
C VAL A 191 11.12 5.26 11.14
N THR A 192 12.12 4.67 11.82
CA THR A 192 12.76 3.44 11.36
C THR A 192 12.12 2.25 12.08
N PHE A 193 11.46 1.40 11.32
CA PHE A 193 10.91 0.14 11.80
C PHE A 193 11.99 -0.94 11.75
N THR A 194 12.18 -1.67 12.83
CA THR A 194 13.06 -2.84 12.92
C THR A 194 12.20 -4.09 13.04
N PHE A 195 12.38 -5.05 12.16
CA PHE A 195 11.63 -6.29 12.11
C PHE A 195 12.42 -7.39 12.82
N LYS A 196 11.84 -7.96 13.88
CA LYS A 196 12.49 -8.93 14.75
C LYS A 196 11.80 -10.30 14.62
N PRO A 197 12.33 -11.21 13.78
CA PRO A 197 11.80 -12.56 13.69
C PRO A 197 12.06 -13.35 14.97
N ASP A 198 11.16 -14.27 15.31
CA ASP A 198 11.34 -15.24 16.37
C ASP A 198 12.48 -16.21 16.04
N LYS A 199 12.98 -16.92 17.07
CA LYS A 199 14.07 -17.90 16.89
C LYS A 199 13.71 -18.96 15.84
N GLY A 200 14.54 -19.09 14.82
CA GLY A 200 14.34 -20.01 13.70
C GLY A 200 13.46 -19.46 12.58
N TYR A 201 13.07 -18.19 12.66
CA TYR A 201 12.35 -17.49 11.60
C TYR A 201 13.23 -16.38 11.01
N ARG A 202 12.85 -15.90 9.84
CA ARG A 202 13.42 -14.72 9.16
C ARG A 202 12.29 -13.87 8.59
N VAL A 203 12.58 -12.63 8.26
CA VAL A 203 11.64 -11.78 7.50
C VAL A 203 11.42 -12.45 6.15
N LYS A 204 10.17 -12.69 5.79
CA LYS A 204 9.75 -13.17 4.47
C LYS A 204 9.63 -12.03 3.48
N ASP A 205 8.85 -11.02 3.86
CA ASP A 205 8.60 -9.85 3.05
C ASP A 205 8.12 -8.69 3.92
N VAL A 206 8.45 -7.48 3.50
CA VAL A 206 7.90 -6.24 4.03
C VAL A 206 7.23 -5.51 2.88
N LYS A 207 5.97 -5.11 3.07
CA LYS A 207 5.24 -4.26 2.12
C LYS A 207 5.00 -2.91 2.74
N VAL A 208 5.19 -1.86 1.96
CA VAL A 208 4.88 -0.48 2.31
C VAL A 208 3.89 0.06 1.29
N ASP A 209 2.71 0.48 1.77
CA ASP A 209 1.59 0.92 0.92
C ASP A 209 1.26 -0.07 -0.22
N GLY A 210 1.29 -1.36 0.15
CA GLY A 210 1.00 -2.48 -0.75
C GLY A 210 2.15 -2.91 -1.67
N LYS A 211 3.29 -2.18 -1.70
CA LYS A 211 4.46 -2.54 -2.51
C LYS A 211 5.48 -3.29 -1.67
N SER A 212 5.97 -4.43 -2.16
CA SER A 212 7.05 -5.17 -1.52
C SER A 212 8.37 -4.37 -1.59
N VAL A 213 9.07 -4.31 -0.46
CA VAL A 213 10.44 -3.81 -0.34
C VAL A 213 11.43 -4.95 -0.04
N GLY A 214 10.94 -6.19 -0.05
CA GLY A 214 11.72 -7.41 0.17
C GLY A 214 11.93 -7.77 1.65
N PRO A 215 12.77 -8.79 1.92
CA PRO A 215 13.03 -9.31 3.25
C PRO A 215 14.08 -8.45 4.01
N VAL A 216 13.77 -7.18 4.21
CA VAL A 216 14.67 -6.23 4.89
C VAL A 216 14.57 -6.38 6.41
N ALA A 217 15.68 -6.17 7.13
CA ALA A 217 15.71 -6.19 8.59
C ALA A 217 15.12 -4.90 9.21
N SER A 218 15.15 -3.80 8.46
CA SER A 218 14.58 -2.51 8.87
C SER A 218 14.12 -1.72 7.66
N TYR A 219 13.19 -0.78 7.89
CA TYR A 219 12.72 0.16 6.87
C TYR A 219 12.41 1.51 7.50
N THR A 220 12.82 2.60 6.85
CA THR A 220 12.57 3.96 7.31
C THR A 220 11.47 4.61 6.49
N VAL A 221 10.46 5.13 7.18
CA VAL A 221 9.42 5.99 6.60
C VAL A 221 9.78 7.43 6.99
N ASP A 222 10.08 8.27 6.02
CA ASP A 222 10.57 9.65 6.27
C ASP A 222 9.53 10.52 6.96
N LYS A 223 8.26 10.36 6.65
CA LYS A 223 7.15 11.06 7.28
C LYS A 223 5.99 10.09 7.50
N LEU A 224 5.91 9.53 8.71
CA LEU A 224 4.86 8.57 9.05
C LEU A 224 3.50 9.24 9.06
N SER A 225 2.54 8.67 8.35
CA SER A 225 1.15 9.13 8.25
C SER A 225 0.18 8.05 8.72
N VAL A 226 -1.02 8.44 9.13
CA VAL A 226 -2.12 7.48 9.42
C VAL A 226 -2.58 6.71 8.19
N SER A 227 -2.28 7.19 6.99
CA SER A 227 -2.54 6.47 5.74
C SER A 227 -1.43 5.48 5.36
N THR A 228 -0.25 5.55 5.99
CA THR A 228 0.84 4.59 5.77
C THR A 228 0.40 3.19 6.15
N ARG A 229 0.71 2.22 5.33
CA ARG A 229 0.44 0.79 5.58
C ARG A 229 1.73 0.01 5.49
N ILE A 230 2.11 -0.63 6.57
CA ILE A 230 3.29 -1.50 6.65
C ILE A 230 2.81 -2.89 7.01
N GLU A 231 3.15 -3.85 6.19
CA GLU A 231 2.86 -5.26 6.43
C GLU A 231 4.18 -6.03 6.48
N VAL A 232 4.43 -6.78 7.53
CA VAL A 232 5.58 -7.66 7.63
C VAL A 232 5.15 -9.10 7.84
N THR A 233 5.77 -10.00 7.10
CA THR A 233 5.56 -11.44 7.23
C THR A 233 6.87 -12.14 7.54
N PHE A 234 6.78 -13.24 8.29
CA PHE A 234 7.92 -14.04 8.70
C PHE A 234 7.78 -15.48 8.22
N THR A 235 8.92 -16.16 8.03
CA THR A 235 8.97 -17.54 7.57
C THR A 235 10.10 -18.29 8.26
N ASN A 236 9.92 -19.59 8.45
CA ASN A 236 11.00 -20.49 8.85
C ASN A 236 11.74 -21.10 7.64
N GLY A 237 11.34 -20.73 6.43
CA GLY A 237 11.96 -21.17 5.18
C GLY A 237 11.82 -22.67 4.88
N LYS A 238 10.95 -23.39 5.58
CA LYS A 238 10.76 -24.81 5.30
C LYS A 238 9.98 -25.01 4.02
N LEU A 239 10.57 -25.78 3.13
CA LEU A 239 9.95 -26.19 1.88
C LEU A 239 9.25 -27.56 2.08
N PRO A 240 8.14 -27.81 1.36
CA PRO A 240 7.52 -29.14 1.36
C PRO A 240 8.31 -30.15 0.52
N PHE A 241 9.38 -29.74 -0.17
CA PHE A 241 10.10 -30.50 -1.15
C PHE A 241 11.22 -31.32 -0.53
N THR A 242 11.19 -32.63 -0.76
CA THR A 242 12.22 -33.59 -0.25
C THR A 242 13.50 -33.60 -1.07
N ASP A 243 13.44 -33.06 -2.30
CA ASP A 243 14.54 -32.95 -3.24
C ASP A 243 15.26 -31.58 -3.23
N VAL A 244 14.99 -30.77 -2.22
CA VAL A 244 15.65 -29.50 -1.94
C VAL A 244 16.11 -29.48 -0.49
N ARG A 245 17.42 -29.43 -0.28
CA ARG A 245 18.05 -29.49 1.04
C ARG A 245 18.59 -28.12 1.43
N GLU A 246 18.62 -27.80 2.72
CA GLU A 246 19.20 -26.54 3.24
C GLU A 246 20.67 -26.32 2.83
N SER A 247 21.40 -27.41 2.53
CA SER A 247 22.79 -27.36 2.03
C SER A 247 22.92 -27.08 0.53
N ASP A 248 21.83 -27.09 -0.23
CA ASP A 248 21.87 -26.86 -1.67
C ASP A 248 22.12 -25.37 -1.95
N TRP A 249 22.97 -25.06 -2.92
CA TRP A 249 23.34 -23.69 -3.27
C TRP A 249 22.15 -22.82 -3.70
N PHE A 250 21.06 -23.43 -4.10
CA PHE A 250 19.82 -22.79 -4.56
C PHE A 250 18.72 -22.79 -3.51
N TYR A 251 18.97 -23.26 -2.28
CA TYR A 251 17.93 -23.44 -1.25
C TYR A 251 17.15 -22.16 -0.99
N ASP A 252 17.84 -21.06 -0.67
CA ASP A 252 17.21 -19.78 -0.38
C ASP A 252 16.47 -19.19 -1.59
N ASP A 253 17.00 -19.43 -2.80
CA ASP A 253 16.38 -19.01 -4.04
C ASP A 253 15.06 -19.77 -4.31
N VAL A 254 15.03 -21.07 -4.02
CA VAL A 254 13.81 -21.89 -4.13
C VAL A 254 12.82 -21.51 -3.05
N VAL A 255 13.26 -21.23 -1.82
CA VAL A 255 12.40 -20.71 -0.76
C VAL A 255 11.75 -19.41 -1.20
N PHE A 256 12.53 -18.44 -1.68
CA PHE A 256 12.03 -17.19 -2.21
C PHE A 256 10.97 -17.40 -3.31
N ALA A 257 11.30 -18.21 -4.31
CA ALA A 257 10.43 -18.46 -5.46
C ALA A 257 9.11 -19.16 -5.06
N TYR A 258 9.18 -20.12 -4.12
CA TYR A 258 8.00 -20.83 -3.62
C TYR A 258 7.12 -19.95 -2.74
N GLU A 259 7.70 -19.25 -1.79
CA GLU A 259 6.96 -18.39 -0.84
C GLU A 259 6.28 -17.19 -1.50
N ASN A 260 6.86 -16.69 -2.60
CA ASN A 260 6.26 -15.62 -3.39
C ASN A 260 5.31 -16.14 -4.49
N GLY A 261 4.99 -17.43 -4.50
CA GLY A 261 4.05 -18.02 -5.44
C GLY A 261 4.55 -18.04 -6.89
N LEU A 262 5.84 -17.75 -7.13
CA LEU A 262 6.43 -17.76 -8.47
C LEU A 262 6.54 -19.19 -9.01
N PHE A 263 6.98 -20.10 -8.14
CA PHE A 263 7.10 -21.51 -8.45
C PHE A 263 6.20 -22.36 -7.56
N SER A 264 5.62 -23.39 -8.16
CA SER A 264 5.05 -24.53 -7.46
C SER A 264 6.00 -25.72 -7.57
N GLY A 265 5.81 -26.75 -6.74
CA GLY A 265 6.45 -28.05 -6.96
C GLY A 265 6.03 -28.67 -8.29
N THR A 266 6.78 -29.67 -8.75
CA THR A 266 6.35 -30.59 -9.82
C THR A 266 5.39 -31.64 -9.27
N SER A 267 5.41 -31.83 -7.94
CA SER A 267 4.41 -32.51 -7.13
C SER A 267 4.31 -31.82 -5.76
N ASP A 268 3.47 -32.32 -4.86
CA ASP A 268 3.32 -31.80 -3.50
C ASP A 268 4.65 -31.86 -2.70
N THR A 269 5.52 -32.80 -3.03
CA THR A 269 6.76 -33.07 -2.28
C THR A 269 8.04 -32.94 -3.09
N THR A 270 7.98 -32.57 -4.37
CA THR A 270 9.16 -32.43 -5.23
C THR A 270 9.17 -31.08 -5.96
N PHE A 271 10.33 -30.45 -6.01
CA PHE A 271 10.60 -29.22 -6.77
C PHE A 271 11.20 -29.51 -8.14
N SER A 272 11.95 -30.59 -8.28
CA SER A 272 12.71 -30.98 -9.47
C SER A 272 13.74 -29.92 -9.89
N PRO A 273 14.71 -29.55 -9.03
CA PRO A 273 15.60 -28.40 -9.22
C PRO A 273 16.45 -28.48 -10.49
N ASN A 274 16.83 -29.69 -10.92
CA ASN A 274 17.70 -29.93 -12.07
C ASN A 274 16.94 -30.11 -13.41
N THR A 275 15.60 -30.11 -13.37
CA THR A 275 14.79 -30.19 -14.61
C THR A 275 14.88 -28.89 -15.37
N SER A 276 15.11 -29.00 -16.70
CA SER A 276 15.11 -27.85 -17.61
C SER A 276 13.73 -27.20 -17.65
N MET A 277 13.70 -25.88 -17.61
CA MET A 277 12.45 -25.13 -17.79
C MET A 277 12.09 -25.01 -19.26
N THR A 278 10.80 -25.12 -19.54
CA THR A 278 10.27 -24.77 -20.85
C THR A 278 10.08 -23.27 -21.00
N ARG A 279 9.94 -22.80 -22.23
CA ARG A 279 9.63 -21.41 -22.54
C ARG A 279 8.32 -20.96 -21.93
N ALA A 280 7.28 -21.82 -21.95
CA ALA A 280 6.01 -21.56 -21.32
C ALA A 280 6.12 -21.43 -19.78
N MET A 281 6.89 -22.28 -19.13
CA MET A 281 7.13 -22.20 -17.69
C MET A 281 7.79 -20.87 -17.30
N LEU A 282 8.82 -20.44 -18.02
CA LEU A 282 9.51 -19.17 -17.74
C LEU A 282 8.54 -17.97 -17.82
N VAL A 283 7.76 -17.92 -18.88
CA VAL A 283 6.81 -16.81 -19.10
C VAL A 283 5.69 -16.84 -18.05
N THR A 284 5.23 -18.04 -17.64
CA THR A 284 4.25 -18.19 -16.55
C THR A 284 4.79 -17.66 -15.22
N VAL A 285 6.07 -17.88 -14.95
CA VAL A 285 6.69 -17.35 -13.72
C VAL A 285 6.80 -15.82 -13.76
N LEU A 286 7.14 -15.23 -14.91
CA LEU A 286 7.14 -13.76 -15.06
C LEU A 286 5.73 -13.17 -14.96
N TYR A 287 4.73 -13.84 -15.50
CA TYR A 287 3.33 -13.45 -15.37
C TYR A 287 2.85 -13.46 -13.92
N ARG A 288 3.28 -14.47 -13.13
CA ARG A 288 3.03 -14.52 -11.68
C ARG A 288 3.77 -13.40 -10.93
N LEU A 289 5.02 -13.11 -11.32
CA LEU A 289 5.80 -12.00 -10.74
C LEU A 289 5.12 -10.65 -10.98
N GLU A 290 4.42 -10.47 -12.11
CA GLU A 290 3.63 -9.29 -12.43
C GLU A 290 2.26 -9.25 -11.73
N GLY A 291 1.90 -10.26 -10.95
CA GLY A 291 0.61 -10.34 -10.27
C GLY A 291 -0.54 -10.83 -11.13
N GLN A 292 -0.25 -11.50 -12.24
CA GLN A 292 -1.22 -12.10 -13.17
C GLN A 292 -2.26 -11.08 -13.68
N PRO A 293 -1.82 -10.02 -14.39
CA PRO A 293 -2.72 -8.99 -14.90
C PRO A 293 -3.76 -9.58 -15.83
N THR A 294 -4.95 -8.99 -15.87
CA THR A 294 -6.03 -9.41 -16.78
C THR A 294 -5.56 -9.34 -18.22
N VAL A 295 -5.80 -10.40 -19.00
CA VAL A 295 -5.40 -10.52 -20.39
C VAL A 295 -6.65 -10.46 -21.29
N ASN A 296 -6.57 -9.65 -22.33
CA ASN A 296 -7.61 -9.57 -23.35
C ASN A 296 -7.11 -10.16 -24.68
N GLY A 297 -7.93 -10.97 -25.33
CA GLY A 297 -7.58 -11.58 -26.62
C GLY A 297 -6.70 -12.81 -26.48
N ARG A 298 -6.00 -13.16 -27.56
CA ARG A 298 -5.10 -14.32 -27.66
C ARG A 298 -3.77 -13.90 -28.30
N SER A 299 -2.72 -14.64 -27.98
CA SER A 299 -1.47 -14.51 -28.70
C SER A 299 -1.66 -14.91 -30.18
N GLY A 300 -0.89 -14.31 -31.08
CA GLY A 300 -0.90 -14.69 -32.50
C GLY A 300 -0.21 -16.03 -32.80
N PHE A 301 0.17 -16.81 -31.76
CA PHE A 301 0.91 -18.07 -31.94
C PHE A 301 -0.04 -19.25 -32.08
N SER A 302 0.09 -19.99 -33.17
CA SER A 302 -0.78 -21.12 -33.51
C SER A 302 -0.56 -22.36 -32.63
N ASP A 303 0.58 -22.44 -31.95
CA ASP A 303 0.98 -23.55 -31.07
C ASP A 303 0.72 -23.28 -29.58
N VAL A 304 0.05 -22.17 -29.25
CA VAL A 304 -0.43 -21.88 -27.89
C VAL A 304 -1.84 -22.45 -27.74
N THR A 305 -1.93 -23.56 -26.98
CA THR A 305 -3.18 -24.32 -26.81
C THR A 305 -4.18 -23.55 -25.97
N PHE A 306 -5.43 -23.52 -26.41
CA PHE A 306 -6.55 -22.92 -25.69
C PHE A 306 -6.75 -23.58 -24.31
N ASN A 307 -7.03 -22.78 -23.29
CA ASN A 307 -7.16 -23.20 -21.89
C ASN A 307 -5.93 -23.92 -21.30
N SER A 308 -4.75 -23.81 -21.92
CA SER A 308 -3.52 -24.27 -21.28
C SER A 308 -3.13 -23.33 -20.13
N TYR A 309 -2.40 -23.87 -19.13
CA TYR A 309 -1.96 -23.11 -17.95
C TYR A 309 -1.08 -21.90 -18.30
N TYR A 310 -0.55 -21.84 -19.51
CA TYR A 310 0.34 -20.79 -19.99
C TYR A 310 -0.29 -19.86 -21.01
N GLU A 311 -1.53 -20.07 -21.43
CA GLU A 311 -2.17 -19.27 -22.50
C GLU A 311 -2.17 -17.78 -22.15
N ASP A 312 -2.66 -17.40 -20.96
CA ASP A 312 -2.72 -16.02 -20.51
C ASP A 312 -1.33 -15.43 -20.36
N ALA A 313 -0.39 -16.18 -19.79
CA ALA A 313 0.98 -15.75 -19.60
C ALA A 313 1.67 -15.45 -20.94
N VAL A 314 1.52 -16.35 -21.93
CA VAL A 314 2.10 -16.15 -23.27
C VAL A 314 1.43 -14.99 -23.99
N THR A 315 0.11 -14.89 -23.90
CA THR A 315 -0.63 -13.77 -24.51
C THR A 315 -0.22 -12.43 -23.92
N TRP A 316 -0.16 -12.33 -22.58
CA TRP A 316 0.34 -11.15 -21.89
C TRP A 316 1.75 -10.76 -22.35
N ALA A 317 2.67 -11.71 -22.35
CA ALA A 317 4.07 -11.45 -22.66
C ALA A 317 4.28 -11.08 -24.15
N ALA A 318 3.50 -11.67 -25.05
CA ALA A 318 3.52 -11.32 -26.47
C ALA A 318 2.96 -9.91 -26.73
N ASN A 319 1.79 -9.59 -26.13
CA ASN A 319 1.15 -8.28 -26.29
C ASN A 319 2.00 -7.12 -25.74
N ASN A 320 2.87 -7.40 -24.77
CA ASN A 320 3.75 -6.41 -24.15
C ASN A 320 5.20 -6.48 -24.69
N GLY A 321 5.46 -7.24 -25.77
CA GLY A 321 6.78 -7.31 -26.40
C GLY A 321 7.86 -8.01 -25.55
N ILE A 322 7.48 -8.71 -24.48
CA ILE A 322 8.39 -9.43 -23.58
C ILE A 322 8.94 -10.68 -24.27
N VAL A 323 8.10 -11.34 -25.05
CA VAL A 323 8.50 -12.53 -25.81
C VAL A 323 8.23 -12.36 -27.30
N ASN A 324 9.14 -12.93 -28.08
CA ASN A 324 8.95 -13.18 -29.51
C ASN A 324 8.77 -14.69 -29.72
N GLY A 325 8.12 -15.05 -30.81
CA GLY A 325 8.03 -16.44 -31.24
C GLY A 325 9.41 -17.01 -31.60
N THR A 326 9.45 -18.32 -31.80
CA THR A 326 10.56 -19.00 -32.45
C THR A 326 10.45 -18.91 -33.98
N SER A 327 9.24 -18.55 -34.45
CA SER A 327 8.94 -18.08 -35.82
C SER A 327 7.86 -17.00 -35.73
N THR A 328 7.42 -16.50 -36.90
CA THR A 328 6.33 -15.51 -36.98
C THR A 328 4.99 -16.01 -36.42
N SER A 329 4.77 -17.32 -36.37
CA SER A 329 3.50 -17.94 -35.97
C SER A 329 3.60 -18.97 -34.84
N THR A 330 4.81 -19.25 -34.32
CA THR A 330 5.01 -20.26 -33.28
C THR A 330 5.78 -19.69 -32.08
N PHE A 331 5.34 -20.02 -30.86
CA PHE A 331 6.01 -19.69 -29.60
C PHE A 331 6.95 -20.79 -29.11
N SER A 332 6.66 -22.04 -29.46
CA SER A 332 7.33 -23.26 -28.97
C SER A 332 7.23 -23.44 -27.44
N PRO A 333 6.01 -23.50 -26.88
CA PRO A 333 5.79 -23.49 -25.42
C PRO A 333 6.52 -24.59 -24.67
N ASN A 334 6.64 -25.77 -25.26
CA ASN A 334 7.25 -26.95 -24.67
C ASN A 334 8.75 -27.08 -24.94
N ALA A 335 9.34 -26.22 -25.76
CA ALA A 335 10.79 -26.21 -25.96
C ALA A 335 11.50 -25.70 -24.70
N ASN A 336 12.63 -26.34 -24.36
CA ASN A 336 13.46 -25.86 -23.27
C ASN A 336 13.99 -24.44 -23.56
N VAL A 337 13.98 -23.58 -22.54
CA VAL A 337 14.55 -22.25 -22.65
C VAL A 337 16.05 -22.31 -22.43
N THR A 338 16.82 -21.73 -23.36
CA THR A 338 18.26 -21.60 -23.18
C THR A 338 18.60 -20.41 -22.28
N ARG A 339 19.83 -20.39 -21.73
CA ARG A 339 20.30 -19.32 -20.86
C ARG A 339 20.32 -17.97 -21.57
N GLU A 340 20.71 -17.92 -22.85
CA GLU A 340 20.67 -16.70 -23.64
C GLU A 340 19.24 -16.23 -23.96
N GLN A 341 18.31 -17.18 -24.22
CA GLN A 341 16.90 -16.85 -24.42
C GLN A 341 16.27 -16.31 -23.15
N MET A 342 16.59 -16.92 -22.01
CA MET A 342 16.13 -16.41 -20.72
C MET A 342 16.63 -15.00 -20.45
N ALA A 343 17.92 -14.71 -20.69
CA ALA A 343 18.47 -13.37 -20.54
C ALA A 343 17.74 -12.35 -21.45
N ALA A 344 17.47 -12.73 -22.70
CA ALA A 344 16.75 -11.87 -23.65
C ALA A 344 15.29 -11.59 -23.21
N ILE A 345 14.59 -12.59 -22.65
CA ILE A 345 13.23 -12.42 -22.13
C ILE A 345 13.24 -11.51 -20.89
N LEU A 346 14.15 -11.72 -19.95
CA LEU A 346 14.29 -10.88 -18.75
C LEU A 346 14.66 -9.44 -19.11
N TYR A 347 15.55 -9.24 -20.07
CA TYR A 347 15.94 -7.90 -20.54
C TYR A 347 14.73 -7.13 -21.09
N ARG A 348 13.89 -7.76 -21.93
CA ARG A 348 12.67 -7.15 -22.46
C ARG A 348 11.63 -6.92 -21.36
N TYR A 349 11.51 -7.83 -20.40
CA TYR A 349 10.65 -7.62 -19.23
C TYR A 349 11.09 -6.40 -18.42
N THR A 350 12.41 -6.21 -18.24
CA THR A 350 12.99 -5.03 -17.59
C THR A 350 12.64 -3.74 -18.33
N GLN A 351 12.71 -3.76 -19.67
CA GLN A 351 12.29 -2.63 -20.51
C GLN A 351 10.78 -2.35 -20.40
N TYR A 352 9.95 -3.39 -20.41
CA TYR A 352 8.51 -3.28 -20.20
C TYR A 352 8.20 -2.60 -18.86
N LYS A 353 8.91 -2.95 -17.80
CA LYS A 353 8.78 -2.35 -16.47
C LYS A 353 9.42 -0.94 -16.37
N GLN A 354 10.09 -0.47 -17.40
CA GLN A 354 10.85 0.77 -17.38
C GLN A 354 11.95 0.82 -16.31
N TYR A 355 12.46 -0.35 -15.89
CA TYR A 355 13.62 -0.42 -15.03
C TYR A 355 14.90 -0.11 -15.81
N ASN A 356 15.97 0.23 -15.09
CA ASN A 356 17.24 0.58 -15.71
C ASN A 356 17.87 -0.62 -16.45
N THR A 357 18.15 -0.45 -17.73
CA THR A 357 18.83 -1.44 -18.59
C THR A 357 20.20 -0.97 -19.08
N ALA A 358 20.74 0.12 -18.50
CA ALA A 358 21.99 0.73 -18.96
C ALA A 358 23.26 -0.03 -18.52
N ALA A 359 23.15 -0.89 -17.49
CA ALA A 359 24.28 -1.68 -17.02
C ALA A 359 24.84 -2.58 -18.13
N ASN A 360 26.16 -2.61 -18.28
CA ASN A 360 26.83 -3.36 -19.33
C ASN A 360 28.17 -3.91 -18.83
N SER A 361 28.44 -5.17 -19.09
CA SER A 361 29.71 -5.83 -18.77
C SER A 361 30.22 -6.61 -19.97
N SER A 362 31.53 -6.51 -20.25
CA SER A 362 32.14 -7.32 -21.30
C SER A 362 32.02 -8.81 -21.05
N LEU A 363 31.67 -9.58 -22.08
CA LEU A 363 31.61 -11.06 -22.01
C LEU A 363 32.96 -11.74 -22.28
N ASN A 364 34.00 -11.00 -22.60
CA ASN A 364 35.30 -11.54 -23.02
C ASN A 364 36.01 -12.37 -21.92
N SER A 365 35.63 -12.21 -20.69
CA SER A 365 36.13 -13.02 -19.58
C SER A 365 35.61 -14.48 -19.60
N PHE A 366 34.58 -14.76 -20.40
CA PHE A 366 34.04 -16.11 -20.56
C PHE A 366 34.58 -16.79 -21.78
N SER A 367 35.13 -17.99 -21.62
CA SER A 367 35.82 -18.71 -22.71
C SER A 367 34.92 -19.09 -23.89
N ASP A 368 33.62 -19.11 -23.70
CA ASP A 368 32.59 -19.44 -24.69
C ASP A 368 31.76 -18.25 -25.17
N HIS A 369 32.25 -17.01 -24.93
CA HIS A 369 31.54 -15.79 -25.34
C HIS A 369 31.25 -15.72 -26.84
N ALA A 370 32.10 -16.31 -27.66
CA ALA A 370 31.91 -16.36 -29.13
C ALA A 370 30.71 -17.23 -29.56
N SER A 371 30.20 -18.08 -28.67
CA SER A 371 29.00 -18.90 -28.91
C SER A 371 27.67 -18.18 -28.62
N VAL A 372 27.73 -16.93 -28.17
CA VAL A 372 26.55 -16.12 -27.90
C VAL A 372 25.90 -15.67 -29.20
N SER A 373 24.61 -15.93 -29.36
CA SER A 373 23.84 -15.46 -30.51
C SER A 373 23.76 -13.92 -30.55
N GLY A 374 23.80 -13.32 -31.73
CA GLY A 374 23.82 -11.86 -31.91
C GLY A 374 22.69 -11.13 -31.16
N TYR A 375 21.48 -11.69 -31.14
CA TYR A 375 20.33 -11.11 -30.43
C TYR A 375 20.49 -11.10 -28.89
N ALA A 376 21.32 -11.97 -28.35
CA ALA A 376 21.50 -12.20 -26.94
C ALA A 376 22.72 -11.48 -26.34
N VAL A 377 23.58 -10.88 -27.16
CA VAL A 377 24.81 -10.21 -26.70
C VAL A 377 24.49 -9.12 -25.68
N MET A 378 23.67 -8.14 -26.05
CA MET A 378 23.29 -7.03 -25.15
C MET A 378 22.53 -7.53 -23.88
N PRO A 379 21.51 -8.41 -23.98
CA PRO A 379 20.87 -9.02 -22.82
C PRO A 379 21.82 -9.73 -21.88
N LEU A 380 22.79 -10.49 -22.37
CA LEU A 380 23.76 -11.17 -21.52
C LEU A 380 24.78 -10.22 -20.89
N GLN A 381 25.24 -9.19 -21.62
CA GLN A 381 26.09 -8.14 -21.06
C GLN A 381 25.41 -7.43 -19.90
N TRP A 382 24.12 -7.09 -20.05
CA TRP A 382 23.30 -6.53 -18.99
C TRP A 382 23.11 -7.53 -17.82
N ALA A 383 22.73 -8.77 -18.08
CA ALA A 383 22.50 -9.77 -17.05
C ALA A 383 23.77 -10.10 -16.24
N VAL A 384 24.94 -10.04 -16.87
CA VAL A 384 26.23 -10.19 -16.16
C VAL A 384 26.56 -8.97 -15.33
N ALA A 385 26.33 -7.75 -15.85
CA ALA A 385 26.54 -6.50 -15.11
C ALA A 385 25.67 -6.43 -13.85
N GLU A 386 24.40 -6.83 -13.97
CA GLU A 386 23.43 -6.88 -12.86
C GLU A 386 23.62 -8.13 -11.95
N LYS A 387 24.65 -8.93 -12.20
CA LYS A 387 24.96 -10.15 -11.44
C LYS A 387 23.83 -11.19 -11.44
N LEU A 388 22.97 -11.16 -12.43
CA LEU A 388 21.91 -12.16 -12.62
C LEU A 388 22.49 -13.47 -13.14
N ILE A 389 23.45 -13.39 -14.05
CA ILE A 389 24.16 -14.53 -14.64
C ILE A 389 25.65 -14.37 -14.39
N ASN A 390 26.22 -15.26 -13.57
CA ASN A 390 27.63 -15.21 -13.19
C ASN A 390 28.51 -16.22 -13.97
N GLY A 391 27.89 -17.05 -14.82
CA GLY A 391 28.57 -18.16 -15.46
C GLY A 391 28.91 -19.31 -14.50
N SER A 392 29.60 -20.31 -15.01
CA SER A 392 30.13 -21.43 -14.24
C SER A 392 31.42 -21.91 -14.88
N ALA A 393 32.47 -22.13 -14.06
CA ALA A 393 33.80 -22.53 -14.53
C ALA A 393 34.32 -21.69 -15.70
N GLY A 394 34.13 -20.37 -15.65
CA GLY A 394 34.58 -19.44 -16.70
C GLY A 394 33.80 -19.50 -18.02
N LYS A 395 32.58 -20.08 -18.01
CA LYS A 395 31.69 -20.21 -19.18
C LYS A 395 30.31 -19.64 -18.90
N LEU A 396 29.69 -19.03 -19.91
CA LEU A 396 28.28 -18.58 -19.90
C LEU A 396 27.31 -19.72 -20.20
N MET A 397 27.70 -20.65 -21.04
CA MET A 397 26.88 -21.74 -21.61
C MET A 397 25.59 -21.16 -22.25
N PRO A 398 25.68 -20.27 -23.25
CA PRO A 398 24.54 -19.49 -23.74
C PRO A 398 23.43 -20.39 -24.30
N THR A 399 23.78 -21.44 -25.03
CA THR A 399 22.85 -22.41 -25.64
C THR A 399 22.43 -23.54 -24.68
N GLY A 400 23.02 -23.61 -23.49
CA GLY A 400 22.63 -24.58 -22.46
C GLY A 400 21.24 -24.28 -21.90
N ASN A 401 20.48 -25.33 -21.58
CA ASN A 401 19.15 -25.18 -20.98
C ASN A 401 19.25 -24.60 -19.55
N ALA A 402 18.33 -23.72 -19.21
CA ALA A 402 18.20 -23.21 -17.86
C ALA A 402 17.36 -24.18 -17.01
N THR A 403 17.89 -24.59 -15.85
CA THR A 403 17.17 -25.46 -14.91
C THR A 403 16.25 -24.66 -14.00
N ARG A 404 15.27 -25.31 -13.36
CA ARG A 404 14.34 -24.68 -12.43
C ARG A 404 15.06 -23.97 -11.28
N ALA A 405 16.08 -24.59 -10.69
CA ALA A 405 16.89 -23.97 -9.64
C ALA A 405 17.64 -22.72 -10.14
N GLN A 406 18.22 -22.79 -11.35
CA GLN A 406 18.91 -21.63 -11.94
C GLN A 406 17.96 -20.47 -12.22
N VAL A 407 16.75 -20.75 -12.71
CA VAL A 407 15.75 -19.71 -12.94
C VAL A 407 15.28 -19.11 -11.64
N ALA A 408 15.04 -19.91 -10.59
CA ALA A 408 14.70 -19.40 -9.25
C ALA A 408 15.77 -18.44 -8.73
N ALA A 409 17.07 -18.83 -8.83
CA ALA A 409 18.18 -17.99 -8.41
C ALA A 409 18.30 -16.69 -9.20
N ILE A 410 18.08 -16.74 -10.51
CA ILE A 410 18.14 -15.54 -11.35
C ILE A 410 16.99 -14.59 -11.05
N LEU A 411 15.77 -15.10 -10.81
CA LEU A 411 14.62 -14.29 -10.46
C LEU A 411 14.74 -13.66 -9.07
N HIS A 412 15.27 -14.40 -8.10
CA HIS A 412 15.55 -13.85 -6.77
C HIS A 412 16.54 -12.67 -6.86
N ARG A 413 17.64 -12.84 -7.58
CA ARG A 413 18.60 -11.75 -7.85
C ARG A 413 17.98 -10.61 -8.65
N PHE A 414 17.10 -10.91 -9.61
CA PHE A 414 16.40 -9.90 -10.39
C PHE A 414 15.54 -8.99 -9.49
N VAL A 415 14.76 -9.59 -8.61
CA VAL A 415 13.94 -8.82 -7.64
C VAL A 415 14.83 -8.03 -6.68
N ALA A 416 15.94 -8.60 -6.22
CA ALA A 416 16.84 -7.93 -5.29
C ALA A 416 17.67 -6.79 -5.92
N ASN A 417 18.06 -6.90 -7.19
CA ASN A 417 19.03 -6.00 -7.81
C ASN A 417 18.41 -5.02 -8.82
N VAL A 418 17.36 -5.43 -9.52
CA VAL A 418 16.82 -4.71 -10.70
C VAL A 418 15.43 -4.14 -10.43
N ALA A 419 14.54 -4.91 -9.82
CA ALA A 419 13.14 -4.51 -9.58
C ALA A 419 13.02 -3.65 -8.32
N LYS A 420 13.63 -2.47 -8.34
CA LYS A 420 13.63 -1.51 -7.20
C LYS A 420 12.83 -0.27 -7.53
#